data_55547e687f98c3361c92d06254cb070b
#
_entry.id   55547e687f98c3361c92d06254cb070b
#
_cell.length_a   1.000
_cell.length_b   1.000
_cell.length_c   1.000
_cell.angle_alpha   90.00
_cell.angle_beta   90.00
_cell.angle_gamma   90.00
#
_symmetry.space_group_name_H-M   'P 1'
#
loop_
_entity.id
_entity.type
_entity.pdbx_description
1 polymer ?
#
loop_
_entity_poly.entity_id
_entity_poly.type
_entity_poly.pdbx_seq_one_letter_code
_entity_poly.pdbx_strand_id
1 'polypeptide(L)'
;DGDEDSELERYEENAAPGAEPSAPAPMTWAEIAAASRTDPMISSLIDCAQTSFARPLTHSEMEKLVNLYVQEGFAPETVMLCVAYVASRGKRTMGAVSHELKVWRAEGVETGEQADAHLQLLALRAQREQYVSGLLGIADTELTLGGRKAIARWYEVYGYDDAMVQEAAVQAGPKRDLWYWNSILKTWNAKGLRNIHDVRTPVAA
;
A
#
# COMPACT_ATOMS: atom_id res chain seq x y z
N ASP A 1 -16.54 23.56 -58.47
CA ASP A 1 -16.76 23.77 -57.02
C ASP A 1 -17.88 22.86 -56.54
N GLY A 2 -17.62 21.59 -56.35
CA GLY A 2 -18.65 20.66 -55.92
C GLY A 2 -18.20 19.22 -55.63
N ASP A 3 -16.92 18.89 -55.83
CA ASP A 3 -16.46 17.50 -55.73
C ASP A 3 -15.47 17.22 -54.59
N GLU A 4 -15.05 18.20 -53.80
CA GLU A 4 -14.13 17.97 -52.68
C GLU A 4 -14.80 17.62 -51.34
N ASP A 5 -16.07 17.98 -51.16
CA ASP A 5 -16.82 17.68 -49.94
C ASP A 5 -17.34 16.22 -49.90
N SER A 6 -17.43 15.55 -51.02
CA SER A 6 -17.93 14.16 -51.06
C SER A 6 -16.85 13.09 -50.81
N GLU A 7 -15.56 13.43 -50.87
CA GLU A 7 -14.47 12.52 -50.54
C GLU A 7 -14.12 12.49 -49.04
N LEU A 8 -14.38 13.59 -48.34
CA LEU A 8 -14.15 13.63 -46.87
C LEU A 8 -15.17 12.82 -46.11
N GLU A 9 -16.45 12.79 -46.57
CA GLU A 9 -17.47 11.97 -45.93
C GLU A 9 -17.29 10.45 -46.11
N ARG A 10 -16.53 9.99 -47.11
CA ARG A 10 -16.22 8.55 -47.32
C ARG A 10 -15.11 8.01 -46.46
N TYR A 11 -14.27 8.86 -45.84
CA TYR A 11 -13.20 8.43 -44.94
C TYR A 11 -13.66 8.25 -43.49
N GLU A 12 -14.78 8.87 -43.09
CA GLU A 12 -15.32 8.71 -41.74
C GLU A 12 -16.21 7.47 -41.53
N GLU A 13 -16.73 6.87 -42.60
CA GLU A 13 -17.66 5.71 -42.53
C GLU A 13 -16.94 4.34 -42.47
N ASN A 14 -15.60 4.30 -42.55
CA ASN A 14 -14.82 3.04 -42.51
C ASN A 14 -13.82 2.95 -41.35
N ALA A 15 -13.93 3.80 -40.34
CA ALA A 15 -13.31 3.53 -39.07
C ALA A 15 -14.20 2.53 -38.30
N ALA A 16 -13.93 1.26 -38.50
CA ALA A 16 -14.47 0.24 -37.57
C ALA A 16 -14.13 0.68 -36.13
N PRO A 17 -15.11 0.68 -35.21
CA PRO A 17 -14.82 1.00 -33.81
C PRO A 17 -13.71 0.05 -33.37
N GLY A 18 -12.56 0.63 -32.98
CA GLY A 18 -11.45 -0.12 -32.46
C GLY A 18 -11.99 -1.05 -31.39
N ALA A 19 -11.88 -2.36 -31.61
CA ALA A 19 -12.23 -3.34 -30.62
C ALA A 19 -11.35 -3.05 -29.42
N GLU A 20 -11.91 -2.46 -28.37
CA GLU A 20 -11.29 -2.49 -27.06
C GLU A 20 -10.92 -3.96 -26.78
N PRO A 21 -9.72 -4.26 -26.28
CA PRO A 21 -9.38 -5.64 -25.96
C PRO A 21 -10.46 -6.16 -25.05
N SER A 22 -11.28 -7.05 -25.57
CA SER A 22 -12.37 -7.72 -24.86
C SER A 22 -11.78 -8.28 -23.58
N ALA A 23 -12.30 -7.87 -22.43
CA ALA A 23 -11.89 -8.47 -21.17
C ALA A 23 -11.96 -9.99 -21.31
N PRO A 24 -10.96 -10.74 -20.85
CA PRO A 24 -10.94 -12.19 -20.98
C PRO A 24 -12.25 -12.76 -20.43
N ALA A 25 -12.84 -13.69 -21.15
CA ALA A 25 -14.09 -14.34 -20.74
C ALA A 25 -13.94 -14.92 -19.32
N PRO A 26 -14.96 -14.82 -18.46
CA PRO A 26 -14.88 -15.34 -17.10
C PRO A 26 -14.61 -16.85 -17.10
N MET A 27 -13.69 -17.29 -16.23
CA MET A 27 -13.35 -18.70 -16.08
C MET A 27 -14.51 -19.48 -15.49
N THR A 28 -14.76 -20.67 -16.05
CA THR A 28 -15.73 -21.62 -15.49
C THR A 28 -15.16 -22.37 -14.28
N TRP A 29 -16.02 -22.98 -13.46
CA TRP A 29 -15.59 -23.88 -12.37
C TRP A 29 -14.70 -25.02 -12.86
N ALA A 30 -15.01 -25.58 -14.04
CA ALA A 30 -14.22 -26.65 -14.63
C ALA A 30 -12.80 -26.18 -14.99
N GLU A 31 -12.65 -24.96 -15.50
CA GLU A 31 -11.36 -24.36 -15.84
C GLU A 31 -10.54 -24.06 -14.60
N ILE A 32 -11.13 -23.49 -13.52
CA ILE A 32 -10.46 -23.28 -12.25
C ILE A 32 -10.00 -24.62 -11.64
N ALA A 33 -10.86 -25.64 -11.65
CA ALA A 33 -10.53 -26.97 -11.17
C ALA A 33 -9.44 -27.64 -12.02
N ALA A 34 -9.44 -27.45 -13.34
CA ALA A 34 -8.38 -27.94 -14.23
C ALA A 34 -7.06 -27.23 -13.96
N ALA A 35 -7.06 -25.91 -13.81
CA ALA A 35 -5.89 -25.12 -13.47
C ALA A 35 -5.29 -25.55 -12.12
N SER A 36 -6.12 -25.76 -11.09
CA SER A 36 -5.68 -26.23 -9.77
C SER A 36 -5.08 -27.67 -9.79
N ARG A 37 -5.51 -28.51 -10.72
CA ARG A 37 -4.89 -29.85 -10.91
C ARG A 37 -3.55 -29.76 -11.63
N THR A 38 -3.40 -28.80 -12.52
CA THR A 38 -2.18 -28.59 -13.30
C THR A 38 -1.12 -27.87 -12.46
N ASP A 39 -1.54 -26.91 -11.66
CA ASP A 39 -0.67 -26.14 -10.76
C ASP A 39 -1.20 -26.20 -9.31
N PRO A 40 -0.58 -27.03 -8.45
CA PRO A 40 -0.97 -27.12 -7.03
C PRO A 40 -0.87 -25.82 -6.25
N MET A 41 -0.10 -24.82 -6.75
CA MET A 41 0.02 -23.52 -6.12
C MET A 41 -1.32 -22.78 -6.11
N ILE A 42 -2.15 -22.97 -7.15
CA ILE A 42 -3.50 -22.37 -7.20
C ILE A 42 -4.36 -22.88 -6.05
N SER A 43 -4.33 -24.20 -5.76
CA SER A 43 -5.04 -24.76 -4.60
C SER A 43 -4.54 -24.15 -3.30
N SER A 44 -3.21 -24.03 -3.14
CA SER A 44 -2.61 -23.44 -1.95
C SER A 44 -3.00 -21.97 -1.75
N LEU A 45 -3.09 -21.20 -2.82
CA LEU A 45 -3.56 -19.81 -2.79
C LEU A 45 -5.04 -19.71 -2.39
N ILE A 46 -5.89 -20.58 -2.93
CA ILE A 46 -7.31 -20.64 -2.58
C ILE A 46 -7.50 -21.00 -1.11
N ASP A 47 -6.79 -22.02 -0.61
CA ASP A 47 -6.85 -22.46 0.78
C ASP A 47 -6.35 -21.37 1.74
N CYS A 48 -5.25 -20.70 1.39
CA CYS A 48 -4.74 -19.56 2.14
C CYS A 48 -5.78 -18.43 2.25
N ALA A 49 -6.42 -18.08 1.14
CA ALA A 49 -7.42 -17.02 1.12
C ALA A 49 -8.67 -17.40 1.92
N GLN A 50 -9.18 -18.64 1.78
CA GLN A 50 -10.31 -19.13 2.53
C GLN A 50 -10.03 -19.17 4.04
N THR A 51 -8.84 -19.61 4.42
CA THR A 51 -8.40 -19.63 5.82
C THR A 51 -8.32 -18.22 6.38
N SER A 52 -7.68 -17.30 5.66
CA SER A 52 -7.51 -15.91 6.10
C SER A 52 -8.84 -15.15 6.20
N PHE A 53 -9.77 -15.42 5.29
CA PHE A 53 -11.10 -14.80 5.29
C PHE A 53 -12.08 -15.49 6.24
N ALA A 54 -11.73 -16.68 6.74
CA ALA A 54 -12.57 -17.54 7.57
C ALA A 54 -13.92 -17.88 6.90
N ARG A 55 -13.92 -18.04 5.59
CA ARG A 55 -15.07 -18.43 4.75
C ARG A 55 -14.64 -18.98 3.40
N PRO A 56 -15.49 -19.76 2.73
CA PRO A 56 -15.25 -20.15 1.33
C PRO A 56 -15.20 -18.91 0.43
N LEU A 57 -14.36 -19.00 -0.63
CA LEU A 57 -14.37 -18.01 -1.70
C LEU A 57 -15.55 -18.25 -2.65
N THR A 58 -16.12 -17.17 -3.14
CA THR A 58 -17.07 -17.23 -4.26
C THR A 58 -16.33 -17.57 -5.56
N HIS A 59 -17.07 -17.97 -6.59
CA HIS A 59 -16.51 -18.23 -7.92
C HIS A 59 -15.72 -17.03 -8.46
N SER A 60 -16.31 -15.86 -8.42
CA SER A 60 -15.68 -14.61 -8.87
C SER A 60 -14.41 -14.25 -8.06
N GLU A 61 -14.36 -14.62 -6.78
CA GLU A 61 -13.16 -14.41 -5.95
C GLU A 61 -12.05 -15.40 -6.31
N MET A 62 -12.38 -16.67 -6.58
CA MET A 62 -11.40 -17.66 -7.06
C MET A 62 -10.82 -17.25 -8.41
N GLU A 63 -11.69 -16.83 -9.34
CA GLU A 63 -11.27 -16.33 -10.63
C GLU A 63 -10.30 -15.14 -10.51
N LYS A 64 -10.63 -14.15 -9.67
CA LYS A 64 -9.73 -13.02 -9.41
C LYS A 64 -8.39 -13.46 -8.84
N LEU A 65 -8.39 -14.42 -7.92
CA LEU A 65 -7.16 -14.95 -7.31
C LEU A 65 -6.29 -15.65 -8.35
N VAL A 66 -6.89 -16.49 -9.20
CA VAL A 66 -6.19 -17.15 -10.30
C VAL A 66 -5.63 -16.14 -11.29
N ASN A 67 -6.39 -15.10 -11.63
CA ASN A 67 -5.94 -14.06 -12.53
C ASN A 67 -4.77 -13.24 -11.96
N LEU A 68 -4.77 -12.91 -10.67
CA LEU A 68 -3.65 -12.24 -10.00
C LEU A 68 -2.35 -13.05 -10.12
N TYR A 69 -2.43 -14.35 -9.95
CA TYR A 69 -1.29 -15.24 -10.02
C TYR A 69 -0.87 -15.53 -11.48
N VAL A 70 -1.82 -16.02 -12.31
CA VAL A 70 -1.51 -16.53 -13.66
C VAL A 70 -1.38 -15.41 -14.69
N GLN A 71 -2.29 -14.43 -14.66
CA GLN A 71 -2.38 -13.38 -15.68
C GLN A 71 -1.54 -12.16 -15.31
N GLU A 72 -1.66 -11.69 -14.07
CA GLU A 72 -0.94 -10.51 -13.61
C GLU A 72 0.47 -10.84 -13.09
N GLY A 73 0.80 -12.12 -12.92
CA GLY A 73 2.14 -12.62 -12.60
C GLY A 73 2.65 -12.22 -11.21
N PHE A 74 1.76 -12.07 -10.22
CA PHE A 74 2.20 -11.86 -8.84
C PHE A 74 2.81 -13.14 -8.27
N ALA A 75 3.94 -13.01 -7.56
CA ALA A 75 4.53 -14.13 -6.85
C ALA A 75 3.55 -14.71 -5.81
N PRO A 76 3.39 -16.04 -5.73
CA PRO A 76 2.38 -16.65 -4.86
C PRO A 76 2.58 -16.28 -3.38
N GLU A 77 3.81 -16.21 -2.91
CA GLU A 77 4.14 -15.81 -1.54
C GLU A 77 3.69 -14.36 -1.26
N THR A 78 3.90 -13.45 -2.23
CA THR A 78 3.44 -12.07 -2.13
C THR A 78 1.92 -12.01 -2.04
N VAL A 79 1.20 -12.81 -2.84
CA VAL A 79 -0.27 -12.90 -2.78
C VAL A 79 -0.73 -13.42 -1.42
N MET A 80 -0.12 -14.48 -0.89
CA MET A 80 -0.48 -15.07 0.41
C MET A 80 -0.28 -14.06 1.55
N LEU A 81 0.86 -13.37 1.58
CA LEU A 81 1.16 -12.34 2.57
C LEU A 81 0.18 -11.16 2.49
N CYS A 82 -0.16 -10.72 1.28
CA CYS A 82 -1.13 -9.66 1.07
C CYS A 82 -2.53 -10.06 1.53
N VAL A 83 -2.97 -11.29 1.23
CA VAL A 83 -4.26 -11.83 1.70
C VAL A 83 -4.34 -11.81 3.22
N ALA A 84 -3.31 -12.31 3.91
CA ALA A 84 -3.25 -12.34 5.36
C ALA A 84 -3.25 -10.91 5.94
N TYR A 85 -2.48 -9.99 5.36
CA TYR A 85 -2.43 -8.59 5.76
C TYR A 85 -3.79 -7.89 5.62
N VAL A 86 -4.43 -8.00 4.47
CA VAL A 86 -5.74 -7.38 4.20
C VAL A 86 -6.81 -7.95 5.13
N ALA A 87 -6.79 -9.27 5.39
CA ALA A 87 -7.69 -9.94 6.31
C ALA A 87 -7.50 -9.47 7.76
N SER A 88 -6.25 -9.29 8.21
CA SER A 88 -5.92 -8.78 9.55
C SER A 88 -6.46 -7.37 9.80
N ARG A 89 -6.64 -6.59 8.73
CA ARG A 89 -7.27 -5.25 8.79
C ARG A 89 -8.79 -5.27 8.68
N GLY A 90 -9.40 -6.46 8.77
CA GLY A 90 -10.85 -6.64 8.70
C GLY A 90 -11.45 -6.58 7.29
N LYS A 91 -10.62 -6.42 6.25
CA LYS A 91 -11.07 -6.41 4.85
C LYS A 91 -10.94 -7.82 4.26
N ARG A 92 -12.06 -8.51 4.09
CA ARG A 92 -12.10 -9.91 3.66
C ARG A 92 -12.69 -10.06 2.25
N THR A 93 -12.11 -9.34 1.27
CA THR A 93 -12.54 -9.35 -0.12
C THR A 93 -11.35 -9.42 -1.07
N MET A 94 -11.49 -10.14 -2.18
CA MET A 94 -10.46 -10.19 -3.22
C MET A 94 -10.26 -8.85 -3.94
N GLY A 95 -11.26 -7.98 -3.93
CA GLY A 95 -11.10 -6.61 -4.42
C GLY A 95 -10.10 -5.80 -3.60
N ALA A 96 -10.14 -5.92 -2.27
CA ALA A 96 -9.17 -5.27 -1.39
C ALA A 96 -7.76 -5.84 -1.57
N VAL A 97 -7.63 -7.17 -1.75
CA VAL A 97 -6.33 -7.82 -2.02
C VAL A 97 -5.75 -7.35 -3.36
N SER A 98 -6.55 -7.33 -4.42
CA SER A 98 -6.11 -6.87 -5.74
C SER A 98 -5.65 -5.41 -5.70
N HIS A 99 -6.38 -4.55 -4.99
CA HIS A 99 -5.99 -3.16 -4.83
C HIS A 99 -4.65 -3.03 -4.10
N GLU A 100 -4.50 -3.72 -2.96
CA GLU A 100 -3.30 -3.68 -2.13
C GLU A 100 -2.07 -4.22 -2.88
N LEU A 101 -2.20 -5.33 -3.60
CA LEU A 101 -1.11 -5.88 -4.43
C LEU A 101 -0.64 -4.89 -5.50
N LYS A 102 -1.56 -4.13 -6.10
CA LYS A 102 -1.19 -3.08 -7.06
C LYS A 102 -0.45 -1.92 -6.41
N VAL A 103 -0.83 -1.55 -5.20
CA VAL A 103 -0.10 -0.56 -4.39
C VAL A 103 1.30 -1.07 -4.08
N TRP A 104 1.43 -2.30 -3.60
CA TRP A 104 2.72 -2.92 -3.30
C TRP A 104 3.64 -2.98 -4.54
N ARG A 105 3.08 -3.39 -5.68
CA ARG A 105 3.85 -3.40 -6.94
C ARG A 105 4.33 -2.02 -7.34
N ALA A 106 3.50 -0.99 -7.18
CA ALA A 106 3.88 0.40 -7.46
C ALA A 106 4.99 0.91 -6.52
N GLU A 107 5.12 0.32 -5.34
CA GLU A 107 6.20 0.57 -4.36
C GLU A 107 7.42 -0.36 -4.56
N GLY A 108 7.43 -1.19 -5.60
CA GLY A 108 8.53 -2.09 -5.93
C GLY A 108 8.54 -3.41 -5.15
N VAL A 109 7.42 -3.77 -4.54
CA VAL A 109 7.26 -5.05 -3.81
C VAL A 109 6.75 -6.12 -4.77
N GLU A 110 7.63 -6.98 -5.24
CA GLU A 110 7.34 -8.02 -6.25
C GLU A 110 7.55 -9.44 -5.72
N THR A 111 8.48 -9.63 -4.78
CA THR A 111 8.82 -10.95 -4.23
C THR A 111 8.26 -11.14 -2.81
N GLY A 112 8.17 -12.40 -2.36
CA GLY A 112 7.77 -12.73 -0.99
C GLY A 112 8.69 -12.09 0.07
N GLU A 113 10.00 -12.08 -0.17
CA GLU A 113 10.97 -11.44 0.74
C GLU A 113 10.74 -9.92 0.85
N GLN A 114 10.50 -9.25 -0.29
CA GLN A 114 10.16 -7.83 -0.30
C GLN A 114 8.81 -7.56 0.38
N ALA A 115 7.84 -8.44 0.20
CA ALA A 115 6.54 -8.34 0.86
C ALA A 115 6.67 -8.48 2.38
N ASP A 116 7.47 -9.41 2.88
CA ASP A 116 7.73 -9.55 4.31
C ASP A 116 8.41 -8.31 4.89
N ALA A 117 9.46 -7.81 4.24
CA ALA A 117 10.13 -6.58 4.64
C ALA A 117 9.19 -5.37 4.63
N HIS A 118 8.30 -5.28 3.62
CA HIS A 118 7.29 -4.23 3.53
C HIS A 118 6.29 -4.31 4.69
N LEU A 119 5.82 -5.51 5.05
CA LEU A 119 4.92 -5.71 6.19
C LEU A 119 5.58 -5.34 7.52
N GLN A 120 6.87 -5.66 7.70
CA GLN A 120 7.63 -5.24 8.88
C GLN A 120 7.72 -3.71 8.96
N LEU A 121 7.95 -3.03 7.84
CA LEU A 121 7.96 -1.56 7.77
C LEU A 121 6.58 -0.97 8.13
N LEU A 122 5.50 -1.54 7.60
CA LEU A 122 4.13 -1.10 7.93
C LEU A 122 3.81 -1.27 9.42
N ALA A 123 4.23 -2.39 10.03
CA ALA A 123 4.07 -2.62 11.46
C ALA A 123 4.86 -1.59 12.30
N LEU A 124 6.10 -1.31 11.89
CA LEU A 124 6.93 -0.31 12.56
C LEU A 124 6.35 1.10 12.44
N ARG A 125 5.82 1.47 11.28
CA ARG A 125 5.11 2.74 11.10
C ARG A 125 3.90 2.85 12.02
N ALA A 126 3.10 1.79 12.13
CA ALA A 126 1.94 1.77 13.03
C ALA A 126 2.35 1.98 14.50
N GLN A 127 3.44 1.34 14.96
CA GLN A 127 3.97 1.56 16.32
C GLN A 127 4.40 3.01 16.54
N ARG A 128 5.09 3.62 15.59
CA ARG A 128 5.53 5.02 15.66
C ARG A 128 4.35 5.99 15.67
N GLU A 129 3.35 5.74 14.85
CA GLU A 129 2.12 6.52 14.82
C GLU A 129 1.37 6.42 16.16
N GLN A 130 1.27 5.22 16.74
CA GLN A 130 0.68 5.01 18.06
C GLN A 130 1.46 5.73 19.18
N TYR A 131 2.78 5.72 19.13
CA TYR A 131 3.62 6.45 20.06
C TYR A 131 3.38 7.96 19.98
N VAL A 132 3.38 8.52 18.78
CA VAL A 132 3.19 9.96 18.55
C VAL A 132 1.76 10.38 18.90
N SER A 133 0.73 9.61 18.54
CA SER A 133 -0.66 9.91 18.91
C SER A 133 -0.87 9.89 20.41
N GLY A 134 -0.21 8.96 21.11
CA GLY A 134 -0.18 8.91 22.57
C GLY A 134 0.44 10.18 23.20
N LEU A 135 1.54 10.69 22.65
CA LEU A 135 2.15 11.95 23.10
C LEU A 135 1.25 13.16 22.81
N LEU A 136 0.55 13.15 21.68
CA LEU A 136 -0.42 14.20 21.31
C LEU A 136 -1.69 14.14 22.18
N GLY A 137 -2.00 12.98 22.75
CA GLY A 137 -3.24 12.72 23.50
C GLY A 137 -4.48 12.57 22.60
N ILE A 138 -4.29 12.05 21.39
CA ILE A 138 -5.34 11.75 20.42
C ILE A 138 -5.39 10.26 20.09
N ALA A 139 -6.50 9.79 19.52
CA ALA A 139 -6.57 8.44 18.99
C ALA A 139 -5.81 8.32 17.66
N ASP A 140 -5.27 7.13 17.35
CA ASP A 140 -4.57 6.86 16.08
C ASP A 140 -5.43 7.14 14.85
N THR A 141 -6.75 6.95 14.99
CA THR A 141 -7.73 7.22 13.93
C THR A 141 -7.87 8.71 13.60
N GLU A 142 -7.46 9.59 14.49
CA GLU A 142 -7.50 11.05 14.30
C GLU A 142 -6.27 11.57 13.55
N LEU A 143 -5.23 10.73 13.38
CA LEU A 143 -4.07 11.09 12.56
C LEU A 143 -4.46 11.20 11.08
N THR A 144 -4.29 12.37 10.52
CA THR A 144 -4.50 12.60 9.09
C THR A 144 -3.44 11.90 8.24
N LEU A 145 -3.72 11.68 6.95
CA LEU A 145 -2.72 11.15 6.02
C LEU A 145 -1.45 12.02 5.97
N GLY A 146 -1.59 13.33 6.03
CA GLY A 146 -0.46 14.26 6.10
C GLY A 146 0.35 14.08 7.39
N GLY A 147 -0.33 13.89 8.52
CA GLY A 147 0.31 13.62 9.81
C GLY A 147 1.11 12.32 9.79
N ARG A 148 0.55 11.23 9.26
CA ARG A 148 1.25 9.94 9.10
C ARG A 148 2.50 10.08 8.22
N LYS A 149 2.42 10.82 7.12
CA LYS A 149 3.57 11.11 6.25
C LYS A 149 4.64 11.96 6.97
N ALA A 150 4.25 12.89 7.81
CA ALA A 150 5.19 13.69 8.59
C ALA A 150 5.92 12.80 9.61
N ILE A 151 5.19 11.95 10.35
CA ILE A 151 5.76 10.99 11.30
C ILE A 151 6.76 10.06 10.59
N ALA A 152 6.36 9.43 9.49
CA ALA A 152 7.25 8.58 8.71
C ALA A 152 8.54 9.31 8.30
N ARG A 153 8.44 10.57 7.87
CA ARG A 153 9.61 11.40 7.51
C ARG A 153 10.57 11.60 8.68
N TRP A 154 10.08 11.81 9.91
CA TRP A 154 10.93 12.00 11.07
C TRP A 154 11.83 10.79 11.33
N TYR A 155 11.28 9.61 11.25
CA TYR A 155 12.00 8.37 11.50
C TYR A 155 12.81 7.87 10.29
N GLU A 156 12.26 7.95 9.09
CA GLU A 156 12.83 7.31 7.91
C GLU A 156 13.76 8.23 7.12
N VAL A 157 13.48 9.53 7.11
CA VAL A 157 14.28 10.52 6.34
C VAL A 157 15.25 11.25 7.26
N TYR A 158 14.79 11.73 8.43
CA TYR A 158 15.67 12.43 9.37
C TYR A 158 16.48 11.45 10.23
N GLY A 159 16.07 10.18 10.31
CA GLY A 159 16.71 9.15 11.12
C GLY A 159 16.54 9.37 12.62
N TYR A 160 15.47 10.04 13.03
CA TYR A 160 15.18 10.30 14.43
C TYR A 160 14.57 9.06 15.11
N ASP A 161 14.75 9.00 16.41
CA ASP A 161 14.14 8.02 17.30
C ASP A 161 13.03 8.62 18.17
N ASP A 162 12.40 7.80 18.99
CA ASP A 162 11.37 8.21 19.92
C ASP A 162 11.86 9.30 20.91
N ALA A 163 13.14 9.25 21.29
CA ALA A 163 13.72 10.22 22.20
C ALA A 163 13.79 11.62 21.59
N MET A 164 14.13 11.70 20.30
CA MET A 164 14.13 12.99 19.57
C MET A 164 12.70 13.55 19.43
N VAL A 165 11.72 12.70 19.12
CA VAL A 165 10.31 13.11 19.01
C VAL A 165 9.78 13.56 20.36
N GLN A 166 10.09 12.84 21.44
CA GLN A 166 9.71 13.23 22.79
C GLN A 166 10.35 14.55 23.21
N GLU A 167 11.62 14.79 22.88
CA GLU A 167 12.28 16.06 23.17
C GLU A 167 11.61 17.22 22.43
N ALA A 168 11.18 17.03 21.17
CA ALA A 168 10.42 18.05 20.44
C ALA A 168 9.08 18.34 21.14
N ALA A 169 8.39 17.32 21.64
CA ALA A 169 7.16 17.48 22.41
C ALA A 169 7.41 18.23 23.72
N VAL A 170 8.51 17.95 24.43
CA VAL A 170 8.92 18.67 25.66
C VAL A 170 9.21 20.13 25.36
N GLN A 171 9.97 20.44 24.30
CA GLN A 171 10.28 21.82 23.92
C GLN A 171 9.05 22.59 23.43
N ALA A 172 8.07 21.90 22.85
CA ALA A 172 6.78 22.50 22.49
C ALA A 172 5.93 22.87 23.71
N GLY A 173 6.26 22.34 24.89
CA GLY A 173 5.52 22.59 26.12
C GLY A 173 4.07 22.08 26.06
N PRO A 174 3.09 22.91 26.48
CA PRO A 174 1.69 22.49 26.50
C PRO A 174 1.06 22.38 25.11
N LYS A 175 1.75 22.83 24.05
CA LYS A 175 1.23 22.82 22.69
C LYS A 175 1.34 21.45 22.05
N ARG A 176 0.27 20.66 22.19
CA ARG A 176 0.15 19.34 21.60
C ARG A 176 -0.36 19.44 20.15
N ASP A 177 0.53 19.86 19.26
CA ASP A 177 0.22 20.08 17.85
C ASP A 177 1.30 19.44 16.98
N LEU A 178 0.91 18.48 16.15
CA LEU A 178 1.81 17.70 15.30
C LEU A 178 2.62 18.60 14.34
N TRP A 179 1.98 19.64 13.78
CA TRP A 179 2.63 20.52 12.82
C TRP A 179 3.63 21.46 13.49
N TYR A 180 3.36 21.81 14.73
CA TYR A 180 4.34 22.55 15.54
C TYR A 180 5.57 21.70 15.86
N TRP A 181 5.39 20.43 16.25
CA TRP A 181 6.50 19.50 16.46
C TRP A 181 7.25 19.25 15.16
N ASN A 182 6.54 19.10 14.03
CA ASN A 182 7.16 18.97 12.72
C ASN A 182 8.06 20.16 12.38
N SER A 183 7.69 21.38 12.75
CA SER A 183 8.53 22.57 12.52
C SER A 183 9.81 22.54 13.36
N ILE A 184 9.73 22.07 14.61
CA ILE A 184 10.90 21.90 15.49
C ILE A 184 11.84 20.85 14.88
N LEU A 185 11.34 19.65 14.60
CA LEU A 185 12.14 18.53 14.06
C LEU A 185 12.75 18.88 12.69
N LYS A 186 12.01 19.57 11.84
CA LYS A 186 12.53 20.08 10.55
C LYS A 186 13.68 21.06 10.76
N THR A 187 13.55 21.96 11.74
CA THR A 187 14.60 22.92 12.08
C THR A 187 15.85 22.22 12.60
N TRP A 188 15.70 21.21 13.47
CA TRP A 188 16.81 20.41 13.95
C TRP A 188 17.52 19.65 12.83
N ASN A 189 16.75 19.05 11.92
CA ASN A 189 17.32 18.35 10.77
C ASN A 189 18.10 19.32 9.87
N ALA A 190 17.59 20.53 9.63
CA ALA A 190 18.28 21.55 8.84
C ALA A 190 19.58 22.04 9.51
N LYS A 191 19.64 22.03 10.84
CA LYS A 191 20.85 22.35 11.63
C LYS A 191 21.81 21.18 11.80
N GLY A 192 21.50 20.00 11.26
CA GLY A 192 22.33 18.80 11.38
C GLY A 192 22.30 18.14 12.76
N LEU A 193 21.34 18.49 13.63
CA LEU A 193 21.17 17.86 14.93
C LEU A 193 20.58 16.45 14.74
N ARG A 194 21.30 15.41 15.14
CA ARG A 194 20.96 14.02 14.83
C ARG A 194 20.47 13.20 16.00
N ASN A 195 20.78 13.64 17.20
CA ASN A 195 20.45 12.92 18.44
C ASN A 195 20.17 13.92 19.58
N ILE A 196 19.69 13.39 20.69
CA ILE A 196 19.30 14.19 21.86
C ILE A 196 20.47 14.97 22.48
N HIS A 197 21.68 14.43 22.37
CA HIS A 197 22.88 15.11 22.86
C HIS A 197 23.14 16.39 22.09
N ASP A 198 23.03 16.34 20.74
CA ASP A 198 23.20 17.51 19.88
C ASP A 198 22.20 18.62 20.22
N VAL A 199 20.96 18.23 20.57
CA VAL A 199 19.89 19.18 20.91
C VAL A 199 20.11 19.85 22.28
N ARG A 200 20.60 19.07 23.25
CA ARG A 200 20.78 19.52 24.64
C ARG A 200 22.12 20.22 24.90
N THR A 201 23.10 20.01 24.04
CA THR A 201 24.40 20.64 24.13
C THR A 201 24.43 21.84 23.18
N PRO A 202 24.37 23.10 23.67
CA PRO A 202 24.51 24.23 22.78
C PRO A 202 25.90 24.16 22.15
N VAL A 203 25.95 24.17 20.80
CA VAL A 203 27.22 24.33 20.09
C VAL A 203 27.76 25.70 20.54
N ALA A 204 28.88 25.67 21.25
CA ALA A 204 29.60 26.91 21.62
C ALA A 204 29.89 27.66 20.33
N ALA A 205 29.35 28.88 20.21
CA ALA A 205 29.52 29.75 19.07
C ALA A 205 30.97 30.27 18.99
#